data_5e1d3547292a363a9a0065f060763882
#
_entry.id   5e1d3547292a363a9a0065f060763882
#
_cell.length_a   1.000
_cell.length_b   1.000
_cell.length_c   1.000
_cell.angle_alpha   90.00
_cell.angle_beta   90.00
_cell.angle_gamma   90.00
#
_symmetry.space_group_name_H-M   'P 1'
#
loop_
_entity.id
_entity.type
_entity.pdbx_description
1 polymer ?
#
loop_
_entity_poly.entity_id
_entity_poly.type
_entity_poly.pdbx_seq_one_letter_code
_entity_poly.pdbx_strand_id
1 'polypeptide(L)'
;MWQIICLCLPAVTRSEQQRFFTLFKEVLRACGREPGEMDISLFFLHALSPEEALTVLEERLDLVVRSQELLAKPRERESAADDIQALVADHMRTLLAAEHEWLQRAIIQFKHRSGAETTGPGAEPVPRT
;
A
#
# COMPACT_ATOMS: atom_id res chain seq x y z
N MET A 1 -8.84 -11.44 16.53
CA MET A 1 -9.24 -10.52 15.47
C MET A 1 -9.40 -11.19 14.11
N TRP A 2 -8.61 -12.17 13.78
CA TRP A 2 -8.78 -13.01 12.57
C TRP A 2 -10.13 -13.73 12.49
N GLN A 3 -10.63 -14.23 13.61
CA GLN A 3 -11.91 -14.94 13.67
C GLN A 3 -13.13 -14.06 13.35
N ILE A 4 -13.06 -12.77 13.63
CA ILE A 4 -14.17 -11.82 13.37
C ILE A 4 -14.30 -11.54 11.87
N ILE A 5 -13.18 -11.43 11.16
CA ILE A 5 -13.17 -11.18 9.71
C ILE A 5 -13.62 -12.43 8.95
N CYS A 6 -13.20 -13.63 9.39
CA CYS A 6 -13.66 -14.90 8.81
C CYS A 6 -15.15 -15.17 9.03
N LEU A 7 -15.74 -14.69 10.13
CA LEU A 7 -17.17 -14.88 10.42
C LEU A 7 -18.10 -14.00 9.56
N CYS A 8 -17.60 -12.85 9.05
CA CYS A 8 -18.37 -11.98 8.15
C CYS A 8 -18.24 -12.36 6.68
N LEU A 9 -17.21 -13.10 6.28
CA LEU A 9 -16.95 -13.49 4.90
C LEU A 9 -17.88 -14.58 4.32
N PRO A 10 -18.41 -15.56 5.10
CA PRO A 10 -19.27 -16.60 4.54
C PRO A 10 -20.62 -16.10 4.03
N ALA A 11 -21.09 -14.92 4.48
CA ALA A 11 -22.36 -14.33 4.07
C ALA A 11 -22.25 -13.46 2.79
N VAL A 12 -21.03 -13.24 2.29
CA VAL A 12 -20.73 -12.37 1.13
C VAL A 12 -20.63 -13.22 -0.13
N THR A 13 -21.36 -12.84 -1.17
CA THR A 13 -21.30 -13.54 -2.46
C THR A 13 -19.94 -13.35 -3.13
N ARG A 14 -19.57 -14.26 -4.05
CA ARG A 14 -18.32 -14.15 -4.81
C ARG A 14 -18.20 -12.85 -5.60
N SER A 15 -19.32 -12.35 -6.12
CA SER A 15 -19.40 -11.07 -6.83
C SER A 15 -19.09 -9.89 -5.89
N GLU A 16 -19.62 -9.90 -4.68
CA GLU A 16 -19.38 -8.87 -3.66
C GLU A 16 -17.94 -8.91 -3.16
N GLN A 17 -17.34 -10.09 -3.00
CA GLN A 17 -15.93 -10.23 -2.68
C GLN A 17 -15.04 -9.63 -3.77
N GLN A 18 -15.31 -9.91 -5.04
CA GLN A 18 -14.56 -9.33 -6.15
C GLN A 18 -14.67 -7.80 -6.18
N ARG A 19 -15.88 -7.26 -5.96
CA ARG A 19 -16.10 -5.83 -5.87
C ARG A 19 -15.36 -5.20 -4.70
N PHE A 20 -15.38 -5.84 -3.54
CA PHE A 20 -14.62 -5.40 -2.38
C PHE A 20 -13.12 -5.33 -2.70
N PHE A 21 -12.53 -6.38 -3.26
CA PHE A 21 -11.12 -6.38 -3.61
C PHE A 21 -10.75 -5.35 -4.67
N THR A 22 -11.64 -5.10 -5.63
CA THR A 22 -11.43 -4.04 -6.63
C THR A 22 -11.37 -2.67 -5.96
N LEU A 23 -12.36 -2.33 -5.14
CA LEU A 23 -12.42 -1.06 -4.40
C LEU A 23 -11.25 -0.92 -3.42
N PHE A 24 -10.90 -1.99 -2.74
CA PHE A 24 -9.77 -2.04 -1.83
C PHE A 24 -8.43 -1.73 -2.53
N LYS A 25 -8.20 -2.33 -3.68
CA LYS A 25 -7.02 -2.05 -4.51
C LYS A 25 -7.01 -0.60 -5.01
N GLU A 26 -8.17 -0.06 -5.38
CA GLU A 26 -8.29 1.35 -5.78
C GLU A 26 -7.93 2.31 -4.63
N VAL A 27 -8.41 2.06 -3.42
CA VAL A 27 -8.08 2.86 -2.23
C VAL A 27 -6.59 2.77 -1.91
N LEU A 28 -5.99 1.59 -2.00
CA LEU A 28 -4.55 1.42 -1.79
C LEU A 28 -3.69 2.15 -2.83
N ARG A 29 -4.17 2.22 -4.09
CA ARG A 29 -3.48 2.93 -5.17
C ARG A 29 -3.67 4.44 -5.08
N ALA A 30 -4.84 4.88 -4.66
CA ALA A 30 -5.10 6.31 -4.51
C ALA A 30 -4.18 6.90 -3.44
N CYS A 31 -3.52 8.01 -3.74
CA CYS A 31 -2.93 8.84 -2.70
C CYS A 31 -4.07 9.36 -1.84
N GLY A 32 -4.30 8.72 -0.69
CA GLY A 32 -5.45 8.97 0.16
C GLY A 32 -5.55 10.44 0.55
N ARG A 33 -6.76 10.95 0.51
CA ARG A 33 -7.07 12.31 0.98
C ARG A 33 -7.08 12.40 2.49
N GLU A 34 -7.24 11.26 3.16
CA GLU A 34 -7.25 11.15 4.62
C GLU A 34 -6.28 10.07 5.10
N PRO A 35 -5.42 10.37 6.10
CA PRO A 35 -4.45 9.41 6.62
C PRO A 35 -5.06 8.08 7.10
N GLY A 36 -6.29 8.14 7.65
CA GLY A 36 -6.96 6.96 8.19
C GLY A 36 -7.43 5.94 7.13
N GLU A 37 -7.67 6.35 5.89
CA GLU A 37 -8.08 5.43 4.82
C GLU A 37 -6.97 4.43 4.46
N MET A 38 -5.73 4.89 4.49
CA MET A 38 -4.58 4.04 4.21
C MET A 38 -4.38 2.98 5.28
N ASP A 39 -4.51 3.35 6.55
CA ASP A 39 -4.31 2.43 7.67
C ASP A 39 -5.32 1.29 7.65
N ILE A 40 -6.58 1.59 7.36
CA ILE A 40 -7.64 0.58 7.19
C ILE A 40 -7.31 -0.34 6.01
N SER A 41 -6.88 0.22 4.90
CA SER A 41 -6.54 -0.55 3.70
C SER A 41 -5.34 -1.47 3.93
N LEU A 42 -4.32 -1.00 4.65
CA LEU A 42 -3.15 -1.81 5.02
C LEU A 42 -3.52 -3.01 5.91
N PHE A 43 -4.52 -2.85 6.77
CA PHE A 43 -5.02 -3.94 7.60
C PHE A 43 -5.52 -5.14 6.78
N PHE A 44 -6.03 -4.90 5.57
CA PHE A 44 -6.53 -5.94 4.67
C PHE A 44 -5.50 -6.45 3.66
N LEU A 45 -4.26 -5.95 3.67
CA LEU A 45 -3.20 -6.43 2.75
C LEU A 45 -2.97 -7.94 2.86
N HIS A 46 -3.14 -8.52 4.04
CA HIS A 46 -3.00 -9.96 4.25
C HIS A 46 -4.06 -10.80 3.51
N ALA A 47 -5.15 -10.19 3.06
CA ALA A 47 -6.19 -10.85 2.28
C ALA A 47 -5.83 -11.00 0.78
N LEU A 48 -4.77 -10.32 0.34
CA LEU A 48 -4.20 -10.45 -1.00
C LEU A 48 -3.12 -11.53 -1.02
N SER A 49 -2.85 -12.10 -2.20
CA SER A 49 -1.63 -12.90 -2.37
C SER A 49 -0.39 -12.00 -2.19
N PRO A 50 0.78 -12.56 -1.82
CA PRO A 50 2.00 -11.78 -1.67
C PRO A 50 2.36 -10.99 -2.95
N GLU A 51 2.14 -11.57 -4.12
CA GLU A 51 2.41 -10.94 -5.41
C GLU A 51 1.44 -9.77 -5.67
N GLU A 52 0.15 -9.96 -5.40
CA GLU A 52 -0.84 -8.88 -5.52
C GLU A 52 -0.55 -7.73 -4.54
N ALA A 53 -0.18 -8.05 -3.31
CA ALA A 53 0.18 -7.05 -2.30
C ALA A 53 1.41 -6.24 -2.75
N LEU A 54 2.44 -6.90 -3.26
CA LEU A 54 3.63 -6.24 -3.80
C LEU A 54 3.29 -5.33 -4.97
N THR A 55 2.50 -5.83 -5.93
CA THR A 55 2.09 -5.05 -7.11
C THR A 55 1.38 -3.76 -6.69
N VAL A 56 0.44 -3.85 -5.75
CA VAL A 56 -0.32 -2.69 -5.26
C VAL A 56 0.57 -1.69 -4.54
N LEU A 57 1.52 -2.16 -3.72
CA LEU A 57 2.47 -1.28 -3.02
C LEU A 57 3.44 -0.59 -4.00
N GLU A 58 3.90 -1.29 -5.02
CA GLU A 58 4.77 -0.74 -6.06
C GLU A 58 4.03 0.31 -6.92
N GLU A 59 2.79 0.05 -7.33
CA GLU A 59 1.94 1.02 -8.03
C GLU A 59 1.69 2.28 -7.20
N ARG A 60 1.49 2.11 -5.88
CA ARG A 60 1.34 3.25 -4.98
C ARG A 60 2.63 4.06 -4.84
N LEU A 61 3.77 3.39 -4.76
CA LEU A 61 5.07 4.05 -4.74
C LEU A 61 5.28 4.90 -5.99
N ASP A 62 4.93 4.39 -7.16
CA ASP A 62 5.00 5.13 -8.42
C ASP A 62 4.12 6.38 -8.41
N LEU A 63 2.92 6.31 -7.83
CA LEU A 63 2.04 7.47 -7.66
C LEU A 63 2.65 8.52 -6.72
N VAL A 64 3.23 8.10 -5.61
CA VAL A 64 3.91 9.00 -4.67
C VAL A 64 5.07 9.71 -5.35
N VAL A 65 5.91 8.99 -6.09
CA VAL A 65 7.03 9.56 -6.85
C VAL A 65 6.55 10.60 -7.85
N ARG A 66 5.54 10.29 -8.65
CA ARG A 66 4.96 11.24 -9.62
C ARG A 66 4.39 12.49 -8.93
N SER A 67 3.75 12.31 -7.78
CA SER A 67 3.22 13.43 -6.98
C SER A 67 4.35 14.31 -6.44
N GLN A 68 5.45 13.73 -5.99
CA GLN A 68 6.65 14.46 -5.58
C GLN A 68 7.25 15.27 -6.74
N GLU A 69 7.35 14.69 -7.93
CA GLU A 69 7.84 15.37 -9.13
C GLU A 69 6.97 16.56 -9.52
N LEU A 70 5.64 16.42 -9.42
CA LEU A 70 4.69 17.51 -9.69
C LEU A 70 4.84 18.67 -8.70
N LEU A 71 5.05 18.35 -7.41
CA LEU A 71 5.24 19.36 -6.36
C LEU A 71 6.64 19.99 -6.38
N ALA A 72 7.61 19.36 -7.02
CA ALA A 72 8.96 19.89 -7.17
C ALA A 72 9.05 21.00 -8.23
N LYS A 73 8.05 21.13 -9.13
CA LYS A 73 8.06 22.16 -10.17
C LYS A 73 7.94 23.56 -9.53
N PRO A 74 8.83 24.49 -9.88
CA PRO A 74 8.77 25.85 -9.36
C PRO A 74 7.49 26.53 -9.84
N ARG A 75 6.83 27.25 -8.91
CA ARG A 75 5.70 28.14 -9.22
C ARG A 75 6.16 29.57 -9.10
N GLU A 76 5.72 30.40 -10.03
CA GLU A 76 5.92 31.86 -9.94
C GLU A 76 5.08 32.41 -8.76
N ARG A 77 5.69 33.21 -7.89
CA ARG A 77 5.06 33.76 -6.68
C ARG A 77 4.70 35.22 -6.92
N GLU A 78 3.43 35.56 -6.89
CA GLU A 78 2.94 36.92 -7.15
C GLU A 78 2.03 37.54 -6.05
N SER A 79 1.61 36.79 -5.01
CA SER A 79 0.67 37.30 -4.02
C SER A 79 0.76 36.67 -2.62
N ALA A 80 0.11 37.28 -1.60
CA ALA A 80 0.00 36.73 -0.25
C ALA A 80 -0.75 35.37 -0.21
N ALA A 81 -1.60 35.06 -1.20
CA ALA A 81 -2.21 33.75 -1.36
C ALA A 81 -1.15 32.67 -1.69
N ASP A 82 -0.01 33.08 -2.25
CA ASP A 82 1.08 32.18 -2.59
C ASP A 82 1.80 31.64 -1.35
N ASP A 83 1.80 32.38 -0.23
CA ASP A 83 2.38 31.93 1.03
C ASP A 83 1.58 30.78 1.64
N ILE A 84 0.25 30.83 1.58
CA ILE A 84 -0.62 29.74 2.03
C ILE A 84 -0.45 28.52 1.10
N GLN A 85 -0.39 28.75 -0.20
CA GLN A 85 -0.15 27.65 -1.16
C GLN A 85 1.24 27.03 -0.97
N ALA A 86 2.26 27.81 -0.66
CA ALA A 86 3.59 27.33 -0.35
C ALA A 86 3.59 26.47 0.92
N LEU A 87 2.87 26.88 1.97
CA LEU A 87 2.72 26.12 3.20
C LEU A 87 2.02 24.78 2.95
N VAL A 88 0.93 24.78 2.18
CA VAL A 88 0.22 23.55 1.79
C VAL A 88 1.13 22.64 0.99
N ALA A 89 1.87 23.17 0.02
CA ALA A 89 2.80 22.40 -0.78
C ALA A 89 3.94 21.80 0.06
N ASP A 90 4.44 22.52 1.05
CA ASP A 90 5.45 22.03 2.00
C ASP A 90 4.91 20.89 2.85
N HIS A 91 3.71 21.04 3.39
CA HIS A 91 3.01 19.99 4.12
C HIS A 91 2.84 18.71 3.27
N MET A 92 2.36 18.86 2.04
CA MET A 92 2.19 17.73 1.11
C MET A 92 3.52 17.06 0.78
N ARG A 93 4.60 17.82 0.56
CA ARG A 93 5.95 17.26 0.32
C ARG A 93 6.41 16.43 1.52
N THR A 94 6.19 16.92 2.73
CA THR A 94 6.56 16.23 3.96
C THR A 94 5.83 14.89 4.09
N LEU A 95 4.53 14.86 3.86
CA LEU A 95 3.73 13.64 3.90
C LEU A 95 4.15 12.64 2.82
N LEU A 96 4.33 13.11 1.58
CA LEU A 96 4.77 12.24 0.47
C LEU A 96 6.18 11.69 0.68
N ALA A 97 7.09 12.46 1.27
CA ALA A 97 8.42 11.97 1.61
C ALA A 97 8.37 10.85 2.66
N ALA A 98 7.60 11.04 3.71
CA ALA A 98 7.41 10.03 4.75
C ALA A 98 6.75 8.75 4.19
N GLU A 99 5.74 8.88 3.33
CA GLU A 99 5.08 7.76 2.69
C GLU A 99 6.01 7.02 1.72
N HIS A 100 6.80 7.75 0.94
CA HIS A 100 7.81 7.18 0.04
C HIS A 100 8.78 6.26 0.80
N GLU A 101 9.39 6.75 1.86
CA GLU A 101 10.32 5.98 2.68
C GLU A 101 9.65 4.75 3.31
N TRP A 102 8.42 4.92 3.79
CA TRP A 102 7.67 3.83 4.38
C TRP A 102 7.36 2.74 3.34
N LEU A 103 6.88 3.11 2.15
CA LEU A 103 6.58 2.17 1.06
C LEU A 103 7.81 1.38 0.62
N GLN A 104 8.96 2.03 0.51
CA GLN A 104 10.21 1.34 0.20
C GLN A 104 10.54 0.26 1.24
N ARG A 105 10.41 0.58 2.53
CA ARG A 105 10.63 -0.40 3.61
C ARG A 105 9.61 -1.53 3.57
N ALA A 106 8.33 -1.21 3.36
CA ALA A 106 7.26 -2.19 3.29
C ALA A 106 7.48 -3.18 2.12
N ILE A 107 7.80 -2.68 0.93
CA ILE A 107 8.09 -3.50 -0.24
C ILE A 107 9.26 -4.45 0.01
N ILE A 108 10.33 -3.97 0.62
CA ILE A 108 11.49 -4.80 0.98
C ILE A 108 11.07 -5.92 1.95
N GLN A 109 10.29 -5.60 2.98
CA GLN A 109 9.81 -6.59 3.94
C GLN A 109 8.93 -7.65 3.30
N PHE A 110 8.04 -7.27 2.38
CA PHE A 110 7.19 -8.20 1.66
C PHE A 110 8.01 -9.13 0.74
N LYS A 111 9.00 -8.60 0.03
CA LYS A 111 9.91 -9.40 -0.82
C LYS A 111 10.68 -10.44 0.01
N HIS A 112 11.16 -10.06 1.18
CA HIS A 112 11.85 -11.00 2.07
C HIS A 112 10.94 -12.11 2.58
N ARG A 113 9.69 -11.80 2.93
CA ARG A 113 8.71 -12.82 3.36
C ARG A 113 8.38 -13.79 2.24
N SER A 114 8.10 -13.30 1.05
CA SER A 114 7.81 -14.13 -0.13
C SER A 114 8.98 -15.04 -0.52
N GLY A 115 10.21 -14.57 -0.37
CA GLY A 115 11.42 -15.38 -0.61
C GLY A 115 11.68 -16.45 0.46
N ALA A 116 11.26 -16.21 1.71
CA ALA A 116 11.42 -17.17 2.79
C ALA A 116 10.43 -18.34 2.71
N GLU A 117 9.23 -18.12 2.16
CA GLU A 117 8.22 -19.17 1.98
C GLU A 117 8.59 -20.16 0.85
N THR A 118 9.42 -19.76 -0.12
CA THR A 118 9.92 -20.64 -1.18
C THR A 118 11.08 -21.52 -0.74
N THR A 119 11.68 -21.27 0.42
CA THR A 119 12.76 -22.08 1.00
C THR A 119 12.22 -22.93 2.15
N GLY A 120 11.13 -23.66 1.94
CA GLY A 120 10.66 -24.67 2.89
C GLY A 120 11.71 -25.77 3.04
N PRO A 121 11.91 -26.33 4.25
CA PRO A 121 12.91 -27.37 4.45
C PRO A 121 12.58 -28.56 3.58
N GLY A 122 13.52 -28.90 2.69
CA GLY A 122 13.44 -30.07 1.85
C GLY A 122 13.10 -31.30 2.72
N ALA A 123 12.06 -32.03 2.33
CA ALA A 123 11.70 -33.28 2.95
C ALA A 123 12.92 -34.23 2.89
N GLU A 124 13.50 -34.49 4.06
CA GLU A 124 14.48 -35.58 4.19
C GLU A 124 13.80 -36.88 3.75
N PRO A 125 14.43 -37.66 2.88
CA PRO A 125 13.90 -38.97 2.52
C PRO A 125 13.99 -39.89 3.74
N VAL A 126 12.84 -40.32 4.25
CA VAL A 126 12.74 -41.32 5.29
C VAL A 126 13.42 -42.62 4.77
N PRO A 127 14.45 -43.15 5.45
CA PRO A 127 15.06 -44.40 5.06
C PRO A 127 14.07 -45.54 5.26
N ARG A 128 13.71 -46.20 4.19
CA ARG A 128 12.95 -47.46 4.26
C ARG A 128 13.89 -48.57 4.76
N THR A 129 13.63 -49.04 5.94
CA THR A 129 14.12 -50.35 6.44
C THR A 129 13.23 -51.45 5.96
#